data_ead31cc226d3d557399c588ab812d2b0
#
_entry.id   ead31cc226d3d557399c588ab812d2b0
#
_cell.length_a   1.000
_cell.length_b   1.000
_cell.length_c   1.000
_cell.angle_alpha   90.00
_cell.angle_beta   90.00
_cell.angle_gamma   90.00
#
_symmetry.space_group_name_H-M   'P 1'
#
loop_
_entity.id
_entity.type
_entity.pdbx_description
1 polymer ?
#
loop_
_entity_poly.entity_id
_entity_poly.type
_entity_poly.pdbx_seq_one_letter_code
_entity_poly.pdbx_strand_id
1 'polypeptide(L)'
;YRTVALIQTGGAMIDASLRVLRTDVAGMPIEWIGFEEAVRLHCLDQILYPMGSVLYHVHGGINARSGEQSTLAIHSIICTAGQSRAYLKRLPSYAPPLNNSTLFRRDANLCLYCGDQFRNTDLSRDHVEPLSKGGRDVWQNVVTACKRCNHHKGSRTPEEAGMQLLAVPFVPTHAEYIYLSGRRILADQMEFLLAHFPRNSLLHSRLNAGDGNSHPQRR
;
A
#
# COMPACT_ATOMS: atom_id res chain seq x y z
N TYR A 1 -25.81 9.93 15.79
CA TYR A 1 -26.43 9.73 14.48
C TYR A 1 -25.60 10.52 13.47
N ARG A 2 -24.73 9.84 12.69
CA ARG A 2 -23.99 10.45 11.56
C ARG A 2 -24.85 10.26 10.31
N THR A 3 -25.41 11.33 9.84
CA THR A 3 -26.08 11.40 8.53
C THR A 3 -24.99 11.22 7.47
N VAL A 4 -24.94 10.06 6.85
CA VAL A 4 -24.16 9.86 5.62
C VAL A 4 -24.90 10.64 4.54
N ALA A 5 -24.37 11.80 4.15
CA ALA A 5 -24.85 12.53 3.01
C ALA A 5 -24.69 11.62 1.78
N LEU A 6 -25.79 11.22 1.17
CA LEU A 6 -25.84 10.58 -0.13
C LEU A 6 -25.32 11.59 -1.16
N ILE A 7 -24.07 11.45 -1.53
CA ILE A 7 -23.45 12.27 -2.57
C ILE A 7 -23.89 11.67 -3.91
N GLN A 8 -24.87 12.30 -4.54
CA GLN A 8 -25.28 11.98 -5.90
C GLN A 8 -24.24 12.55 -6.87
N THR A 9 -23.41 11.69 -7.43
CA THR A 9 -22.70 11.96 -8.67
C THR A 9 -23.59 11.46 -9.79
N GLY A 10 -23.79 12.24 -10.85
CA GLY A 10 -24.68 11.92 -11.97
C GLY A 10 -24.70 10.44 -12.38
N GLY A 11 -25.49 9.63 -11.72
CA GLY A 11 -25.81 8.25 -12.06
C GLY A 11 -24.81 7.15 -11.67
N ALA A 12 -23.57 7.47 -11.26
CA ALA A 12 -22.60 6.45 -10.84
C ALA A 12 -22.49 6.39 -9.31
N MET A 13 -22.61 5.19 -8.73
CA MET A 13 -22.35 4.98 -7.30
C MET A 13 -20.87 5.26 -7.01
N ILE A 14 -20.59 6.08 -5.99
CA ILE A 14 -19.22 6.30 -5.51
C ILE A 14 -18.67 4.97 -4.96
N ASP A 15 -17.63 4.45 -5.57
CA ASP A 15 -16.89 3.34 -4.98
C ASP A 15 -16.02 3.88 -3.83
N ALA A 16 -16.60 3.95 -2.63
CA ALA A 16 -15.93 4.41 -1.40
C ALA A 16 -14.69 3.57 -1.05
N SER A 17 -14.42 2.47 -1.77
CA SER A 17 -13.22 1.65 -1.59
C SER A 17 -12.00 2.20 -2.31
N LEU A 18 -12.17 3.09 -3.30
CA LEU A 18 -11.07 3.77 -3.95
C LEU A 18 -10.41 4.75 -2.97
N ARG A 19 -9.09 4.78 -3.01
CA ARG A 19 -8.27 5.66 -2.16
C ARG A 19 -7.55 6.68 -3.01
N VAL A 20 -7.38 7.86 -2.44
CA VAL A 20 -6.57 8.94 -3.02
C VAL A 20 -5.15 8.84 -2.46
N LEU A 21 -4.17 8.91 -3.33
CA LEU A 21 -2.77 8.98 -2.94
C LEU A 21 -2.41 10.42 -2.57
N ARG A 22 -2.03 10.64 -1.32
CA ARG A 22 -1.56 11.94 -0.86
C ARG A 22 -0.05 12.01 -0.98
N THR A 23 0.45 13.14 -1.54
CA THR A 23 1.88 13.44 -1.66
C THR A 23 2.23 14.73 -0.93
N ASP A 24 3.52 14.93 -0.66
CA ASP A 24 4.05 16.22 -0.22
C ASP A 24 4.41 17.13 -1.41
N VAL A 25 4.87 18.35 -1.11
CA VAL A 25 5.29 19.36 -2.10
C VAL A 25 6.45 18.90 -2.99
N ALA A 26 7.25 17.93 -2.54
CA ALA A 26 8.34 17.33 -3.30
C ALA A 26 7.90 16.12 -4.14
N GLY A 27 6.59 15.84 -4.18
CA GLY A 27 6.03 14.69 -4.89
C GLY A 27 6.20 13.35 -4.18
N MET A 28 6.70 13.31 -2.92
CA MET A 28 6.85 12.05 -2.21
C MET A 28 5.51 11.51 -1.74
N PRO A 29 5.19 10.25 -2.01
CA PRO A 29 3.98 9.62 -1.48
C PRO A 29 4.03 9.62 0.05
N ILE A 30 2.93 10.02 0.69
CA ILE A 30 2.80 10.09 2.15
C ILE A 30 1.95 8.96 2.68
N GLU A 31 0.73 8.83 2.16
CA GLU A 31 -0.30 7.91 2.65
C GLU A 31 -1.47 7.77 1.68
N TRP A 32 -2.32 6.78 1.95
CA TRP A 32 -3.61 6.60 1.32
C TRP A 32 -4.69 7.25 2.17
N ILE A 33 -5.46 8.17 1.58
CA ILE A 33 -6.59 8.80 2.26
C ILE A 33 -7.91 8.38 1.63
N GLY A 34 -8.98 8.48 2.43
CA GLY A 34 -10.34 8.26 1.94
C GLY A 34 -10.89 9.47 1.22
N PHE A 35 -12.02 9.25 0.54
CA PHE A 35 -12.77 10.30 -0.14
C PHE A 35 -13.09 11.49 0.77
N GLU A 36 -13.62 11.23 1.97
CA GLU A 36 -14.02 12.28 2.94
C GLU A 36 -12.86 13.19 3.31
N GLU A 37 -11.68 12.60 3.53
CA GLU A 37 -10.48 13.37 3.86
C GLU A 37 -9.98 14.18 2.67
N ALA A 38 -10.05 13.65 1.45
CA ALA A 38 -9.70 14.40 0.24
C ALA A 38 -10.61 15.61 0.05
N VAL A 39 -11.94 15.47 0.26
CA VAL A 39 -12.89 16.59 0.22
C VAL A 39 -12.57 17.61 1.32
N ARG A 40 -12.28 17.15 2.54
CA ARG A 40 -11.91 18.04 3.65
C ARG A 40 -10.68 18.87 3.34
N LEU A 41 -9.62 18.24 2.81
CA LEU A 41 -8.39 18.94 2.42
C LEU A 41 -8.64 19.99 1.33
N HIS A 42 -9.53 19.69 0.39
CA HIS A 42 -9.90 20.64 -0.65
C HIS A 42 -10.68 21.84 -0.08
N CYS A 43 -11.66 21.59 0.78
CA CYS A 43 -12.45 22.66 1.41
C CYS A 43 -11.60 23.57 2.33
N LEU A 44 -10.46 23.05 2.84
CA LEU A 44 -9.52 23.81 3.66
C LEU A 44 -8.40 24.48 2.83
N ASP A 45 -8.48 24.44 1.50
CA ASP A 45 -7.46 24.99 0.58
C ASP A 45 -6.04 24.45 0.85
N GLN A 46 -5.95 23.18 1.26
CA GLN A 46 -4.69 22.51 1.57
C GLN A 46 -4.12 21.71 0.40
N ILE A 47 -4.83 21.62 -0.71
CA ILE A 47 -4.37 20.97 -1.94
C ILE A 47 -3.67 22.02 -2.81
N LEU A 48 -2.37 21.80 -3.05
CA LEU A 48 -1.58 22.67 -3.92
C LEU A 48 -1.89 22.41 -5.40
N TYR A 49 -1.90 21.14 -5.79
CA TYR A 49 -2.28 20.70 -7.13
C TYR A 49 -2.75 19.25 -7.12
N PRO A 50 -3.75 18.95 -7.97
CA PRO A 50 -4.19 17.59 -8.21
C PRO A 50 -3.36 16.94 -9.32
N MET A 51 -3.28 15.61 -9.31
CA MET A 51 -2.63 14.79 -10.33
C MET A 51 -3.45 13.53 -10.60
N GLY A 52 -3.17 12.88 -11.74
CA GLY A 52 -3.86 11.65 -12.14
C GLY A 52 -5.30 11.86 -12.57
N SER A 53 -6.05 10.77 -12.62
CA SER A 53 -7.43 10.74 -13.10
C SER A 53 -8.40 11.35 -12.09
N VAL A 54 -9.51 11.90 -12.58
CA VAL A 54 -10.61 12.31 -11.72
C VAL A 54 -11.37 11.06 -11.26
N LEU A 55 -11.46 10.86 -9.95
CA LEU A 55 -12.20 9.75 -9.35
C LEU A 55 -13.66 10.08 -9.12
N TYR A 56 -13.94 11.32 -8.68
CA TYR A 56 -15.26 11.75 -8.25
C TYR A 56 -15.50 13.22 -8.61
N HIS A 57 -16.76 13.53 -8.93
CA HIS A 57 -17.27 14.89 -8.95
C HIS A 57 -18.22 15.06 -7.75
N VAL A 58 -17.90 15.99 -6.86
CA VAL A 58 -18.72 16.32 -5.70
C VAL A 58 -19.49 17.59 -6.01
N HIS A 59 -20.80 17.51 -5.93
CA HIS A 59 -21.67 18.68 -6.12
C HIS A 59 -21.91 19.36 -4.78
N GLY A 60 -21.58 20.63 -4.71
CA GLY A 60 -21.83 21.49 -3.55
C GLY A 60 -23.14 22.23 -3.64
N GLY A 61 -23.25 23.32 -2.90
CA GLY A 61 -24.43 24.21 -2.92
C GLY A 61 -24.56 25.01 -4.20
N ILE A 62 -25.77 25.55 -4.43
CA ILE A 62 -26.06 26.48 -5.51
C ILE A 62 -25.64 27.88 -5.06
N ASN A 63 -24.86 28.57 -5.88
CA ASN A 63 -24.48 29.94 -5.64
C ASN A 63 -25.73 30.85 -5.80
N ALA A 64 -26.10 31.53 -4.72
CA ALA A 64 -27.33 32.37 -4.73
C ALA A 64 -27.29 33.53 -5.72
N ARG A 65 -26.11 33.94 -6.21
CA ARG A 65 -25.98 35.02 -7.18
C ARG A 65 -25.95 34.55 -8.64
N SER A 66 -25.19 33.47 -8.92
CA SER A 66 -25.03 32.94 -10.28
C SER A 66 -26.05 31.86 -10.64
N GLY A 67 -26.70 31.25 -9.64
CA GLY A 67 -27.54 30.07 -9.84
C GLY A 67 -26.77 28.79 -10.18
N GLU A 68 -25.45 28.86 -10.23
CA GLU A 68 -24.60 27.72 -10.58
C GLU A 68 -24.31 26.82 -9.38
N GLN A 69 -24.35 25.52 -9.60
CA GLN A 69 -23.95 24.57 -8.59
C GLN A 69 -22.42 24.42 -8.58
N SER A 70 -21.82 24.55 -7.42
CA SER A 70 -20.39 24.30 -7.27
C SER A 70 -20.07 22.82 -7.48
N THR A 71 -19.01 22.54 -8.24
CA THR A 71 -18.55 21.18 -8.48
C THR A 71 -17.08 21.08 -8.15
N LEU A 72 -16.73 20.01 -7.40
CA LEU A 72 -15.41 19.71 -6.96
C LEU A 72 -14.94 18.39 -7.59
N ALA A 73 -13.83 18.40 -8.33
CA ALA A 73 -13.20 17.21 -8.86
C ALA A 73 -12.19 16.66 -7.86
N ILE A 74 -12.37 15.41 -7.45
CA ILE A 74 -11.42 14.67 -6.60
C ILE A 74 -10.57 13.78 -7.49
N HIS A 75 -9.26 14.03 -7.50
CA HIS A 75 -8.29 13.30 -8.29
C HIS A 75 -7.70 12.10 -7.53
N SER A 76 -7.16 11.15 -8.29
CA SER A 76 -6.53 9.93 -7.77
C SER A 76 -5.27 10.20 -6.94
N ILE A 77 -4.58 11.31 -7.23
CA ILE A 77 -3.37 11.75 -6.54
C ILE A 77 -3.53 13.23 -6.21
N ILE A 78 -3.19 13.63 -4.99
CA ILE A 78 -3.23 15.05 -4.57
C ILE A 78 -1.92 15.42 -3.87
N CYS A 79 -1.39 16.58 -4.23
CA CYS A 79 -0.29 17.21 -3.52
C CYS A 79 -0.83 18.18 -2.47
N THR A 80 -0.34 18.07 -1.24
CA THR A 80 -0.82 18.91 -0.14
C THR A 80 0.27 19.83 0.40
N ALA A 81 -0.14 21.05 0.80
CA ALA A 81 0.71 21.95 1.56
C ALA A 81 0.99 21.36 2.95
N GLY A 82 2.18 21.60 3.45
CA GLY A 82 2.59 21.22 4.79
C GLY A 82 4.03 20.69 4.83
N GLN A 83 4.69 20.90 5.95
CA GLN A 83 5.99 20.30 6.18
C GLN A 83 5.77 18.80 6.45
N SER A 84 5.86 18.02 5.40
CA SER A 84 5.92 16.59 5.54
C SER A 84 7.26 16.22 6.16
N ARG A 85 7.22 15.41 7.21
CA ARG A 85 8.43 14.71 7.67
C ARG A 85 8.83 13.59 6.70
N ALA A 86 8.36 13.65 5.46
CA ALA A 86 8.66 12.64 4.44
C ALA A 86 10.16 12.55 4.14
N TYR A 87 10.92 13.64 4.32
CA TYR A 87 12.39 13.59 4.21
C TYR A 87 13.01 12.58 5.21
N LEU A 88 12.45 12.43 6.42
CA LEU A 88 12.92 11.45 7.41
C LEU A 88 12.74 10.02 6.90
N LYS A 89 11.74 9.80 6.05
CA LYS A 89 11.43 8.50 5.47
C LYS A 89 12.40 8.09 4.35
N ARG A 90 13.28 9.00 3.92
CA ARG A 90 14.41 8.73 3.00
C ARG A 90 15.71 8.35 3.73
N LEU A 91 15.77 8.52 5.04
CA LEU A 91 16.96 8.17 5.81
C LEU A 91 17.19 6.65 5.79
N PRO A 92 18.45 6.21 5.70
CA PRO A 92 18.77 4.77 5.73
C PRO A 92 18.30 4.06 7.01
N SER A 93 18.15 4.81 8.11
CA SER A 93 17.65 4.31 9.39
C SER A 93 16.13 4.18 9.46
N TYR A 94 15.38 4.69 8.46
CA TYR A 94 13.94 4.59 8.46
C TYR A 94 13.50 3.17 8.11
N ALA A 95 12.65 2.60 8.95
CA ALA A 95 11.91 1.39 8.64
C ALA A 95 10.41 1.66 8.80
N PRO A 96 9.58 1.33 7.80
CA PRO A 96 8.15 1.52 7.92
C PRO A 96 7.53 0.58 8.97
N PRO A 97 6.31 0.88 9.47
CA PRO A 97 5.62 0.01 10.41
C PRO A 97 5.48 -1.42 9.89
N LEU A 98 5.81 -2.40 10.73
CA LEU A 98 5.69 -3.82 10.41
C LEU A 98 4.32 -4.34 10.83
N ASN A 99 3.54 -4.85 9.86
CA ASN A 99 2.29 -5.55 10.13
C ASN A 99 2.13 -6.76 9.18
N ASN A 100 1.26 -7.69 9.55
CA ASN A 100 1.12 -8.95 8.79
C ASN A 100 0.60 -8.73 7.37
N SER A 101 -0.31 -7.77 7.16
CA SER A 101 -0.87 -7.53 5.82
C SER A 101 0.20 -7.07 4.83
N THR A 102 1.04 -6.10 5.24
CA THR A 102 2.12 -5.59 4.39
C THR A 102 3.26 -6.61 4.26
N LEU A 103 3.54 -7.40 5.31
CA LEU A 103 4.51 -8.49 5.26
C LEU A 103 4.09 -9.55 4.24
N PHE A 104 2.85 -10.03 4.30
CA PHE A 104 2.37 -11.05 3.37
C PHE A 104 2.38 -10.54 1.92
N ARG A 105 2.04 -9.28 1.69
CA ARG A 105 2.13 -8.66 0.36
C ARG A 105 3.58 -8.45 -0.09
N ARG A 106 4.53 -8.11 0.80
CA ARG A 106 5.96 -8.06 0.48
C ARG A 106 6.44 -9.39 -0.09
N ASP A 107 5.97 -10.48 0.48
CA ASP A 107 6.35 -11.84 0.10
C ASP A 107 5.37 -12.47 -0.92
N ALA A 108 4.52 -11.65 -1.56
CA ALA A 108 3.53 -12.06 -2.59
C ALA A 108 2.55 -13.15 -2.12
N ASN A 109 2.22 -13.20 -0.82
CA ASN A 109 1.43 -14.25 -0.16
C ASN A 109 2.02 -15.66 -0.32
N LEU A 110 3.33 -15.76 -0.58
CA LEU A 110 4.07 -17.02 -0.66
C LEU A 110 4.61 -17.40 0.73
N CYS A 111 4.58 -18.68 1.04
CA CYS A 111 5.36 -19.22 2.14
C CYS A 111 6.84 -19.25 1.73
N LEU A 112 7.72 -18.54 2.44
CA LEU A 112 9.14 -18.48 2.09
C LEU A 112 9.93 -19.74 2.47
N TYR A 113 9.24 -20.81 2.89
CA TYR A 113 9.84 -22.13 3.13
C TYR A 113 9.42 -23.16 2.09
N CYS A 114 8.11 -23.31 1.78
CA CYS A 114 7.66 -24.28 0.78
C CYS A 114 7.43 -23.70 -0.60
N GLY A 115 7.37 -22.37 -0.76
CA GLY A 115 7.15 -21.72 -2.05
C GLY A 115 5.69 -21.68 -2.50
N ASP A 116 4.77 -22.30 -1.77
CA ASP A 116 3.35 -22.33 -2.14
C ASP A 116 2.67 -21.00 -1.78
N GLN A 117 1.67 -20.64 -2.57
CA GLN A 117 0.85 -19.45 -2.35
C GLN A 117 -0.36 -19.78 -1.47
N PHE A 118 -0.69 -18.89 -0.54
CA PHE A 118 -1.76 -19.08 0.43
C PHE A 118 -2.65 -17.83 0.56
N ARG A 119 -3.87 -18.03 1.07
CA ARG A 119 -4.71 -16.92 1.54
C ARG A 119 -4.14 -16.34 2.84
N ASN A 120 -4.39 -15.07 3.10
CA ASN A 120 -3.90 -14.39 4.32
C ASN A 120 -4.30 -15.12 5.62
N THR A 121 -5.45 -15.80 5.64
CA THR A 121 -5.93 -16.59 6.78
C THR A 121 -5.05 -17.79 7.11
N ASP A 122 -4.31 -18.30 6.13
CA ASP A 122 -3.49 -19.51 6.23
C ASP A 122 -2.00 -19.18 6.39
N LEU A 123 -1.68 -17.87 6.38
CA LEU A 123 -0.36 -17.32 6.57
C LEU A 123 -0.13 -16.86 8.00
N SER A 124 1.13 -16.80 8.39
CA SER A 124 1.63 -16.30 9.65
C SER A 124 2.96 -15.59 9.47
N ARG A 125 3.28 -14.67 10.39
CA ARG A 125 4.62 -14.10 10.54
C ARG A 125 5.49 -15.13 11.23
N ASP A 126 6.63 -15.43 10.65
CA ASP A 126 7.67 -16.23 11.28
C ASP A 126 8.95 -15.41 11.44
N HIS A 127 9.66 -15.62 12.55
CA HIS A 127 10.95 -15.00 12.82
C HIS A 127 12.05 -15.96 12.39
N VAL A 128 12.87 -15.57 11.40
CA VAL A 128 13.98 -16.39 10.89
C VAL A 128 14.89 -16.81 12.06
N GLU A 129 15.39 -15.84 12.81
CA GLU A 129 15.96 -16.07 14.13
C GLU A 129 14.85 -15.97 15.18
N PRO A 130 14.54 -17.04 15.93
CA PRO A 130 13.44 -17.04 16.89
C PRO A 130 13.62 -16.00 18.00
N LEU A 131 12.50 -15.41 18.47
CA LEU A 131 12.51 -14.47 19.59
C LEU A 131 13.15 -15.09 20.84
N SER A 132 12.95 -16.40 21.08
CA SER A 132 13.53 -17.15 22.19
C SER A 132 15.07 -17.27 22.12
N LYS A 133 15.64 -16.99 20.96
CA LYS A 133 17.10 -17.00 20.69
C LYS A 133 17.68 -15.59 20.52
N GLY A 134 16.93 -14.55 20.86
CA GLY A 134 17.37 -13.15 20.74
C GLY A 134 16.99 -12.47 19.43
N GLY A 135 16.28 -13.16 18.54
CA GLY A 135 15.74 -12.57 17.31
C GLY A 135 14.82 -11.39 17.60
N ARG A 136 14.75 -10.42 16.69
CA ARG A 136 13.95 -9.19 16.84
C ARG A 136 12.77 -9.19 15.87
N ASP A 137 11.66 -8.54 16.26
CA ASP A 137 10.50 -8.35 15.38
C ASP A 137 10.72 -7.16 14.44
N VAL A 138 11.57 -7.36 13.43
CA VAL A 138 11.96 -6.35 12.44
C VAL A 138 11.89 -6.94 11.02
N TRP A 139 11.74 -6.09 10.02
CA TRP A 139 11.60 -6.48 8.61
C TRP A 139 12.66 -7.46 8.12
N GLN A 140 13.93 -7.32 8.58
CA GLN A 140 15.05 -8.18 8.19
C GLN A 140 15.02 -9.57 8.85
N ASN A 141 14.22 -9.75 9.89
CA ASN A 141 14.13 -11.00 10.63
C ASN A 141 12.78 -11.70 10.50
N VAL A 142 11.83 -11.13 9.74
CA VAL A 142 10.50 -11.73 9.60
C VAL A 142 10.21 -12.10 8.15
N VAL A 143 9.53 -13.24 8.00
CA VAL A 143 9.10 -13.77 6.71
C VAL A 143 7.65 -14.26 6.77
N THR A 144 7.04 -14.35 5.61
CA THR A 144 5.74 -15.00 5.47
C THR A 144 5.91 -16.51 5.45
N ALA A 145 5.21 -17.21 6.33
CA ALA A 145 5.19 -18.66 6.38
C ALA A 145 3.74 -19.18 6.44
N CYS A 146 3.45 -20.30 5.78
CA CYS A 146 2.20 -20.99 6.03
C CYS A 146 2.20 -21.57 7.45
N LYS A 147 1.03 -21.74 8.04
CA LYS A 147 0.89 -22.23 9.41
C LYS A 147 1.58 -23.57 9.62
N ARG A 148 1.57 -24.45 8.62
CA ARG A 148 2.26 -25.77 8.68
C ARG A 148 3.78 -25.62 8.79
N CYS A 149 4.39 -24.83 7.89
CA CYS A 149 5.84 -24.61 7.90
C CYS A 149 6.29 -23.88 9.17
N ASN A 150 5.54 -22.85 9.60
CA ASN A 150 5.83 -22.12 10.82
C ASN A 150 5.75 -23.03 12.07
N HIS A 151 4.73 -23.88 12.16
CA HIS A 151 4.61 -24.85 13.23
C HIS A 151 5.75 -25.89 13.22
N HIS A 152 6.10 -26.39 12.02
CA HIS A 152 7.22 -27.33 11.87
C HIS A 152 8.56 -26.72 12.30
N LYS A 153 8.81 -25.45 11.94
CA LYS A 153 10.02 -24.74 12.36
C LYS A 153 10.06 -24.52 13.89
N GLY A 154 8.94 -24.08 14.46
CA GLY A 154 8.85 -23.79 15.90
C GLY A 154 9.88 -22.75 16.35
N SER A 155 10.53 -22.99 17.49
CA SER A 155 11.57 -22.13 18.08
C SER A 155 12.99 -22.41 17.56
N ARG A 156 13.11 -23.12 16.44
CA ARG A 156 14.41 -23.43 15.78
C ARG A 156 14.71 -22.41 14.68
N THR A 157 15.99 -22.26 14.33
CA THR A 157 16.35 -21.57 13.09
C THR A 157 15.95 -22.43 11.87
N PRO A 158 15.88 -21.86 10.65
CA PRO A 158 15.62 -22.68 9.46
C PRO A 158 16.60 -23.85 9.32
N GLU A 159 17.89 -23.60 9.54
CA GLU A 159 18.94 -24.62 9.44
C GLU A 159 18.74 -25.75 10.45
N GLU A 160 18.43 -25.42 11.71
CA GLU A 160 18.13 -26.39 12.76
C GLU A 160 16.86 -27.19 12.48
N ALA A 161 15.93 -26.61 11.74
CA ALA A 161 14.70 -27.29 11.34
C ALA A 161 14.86 -28.08 10.03
N GLY A 162 16.04 -28.04 9.39
CA GLY A 162 16.28 -28.65 8.09
C GLY A 162 15.49 -27.96 6.96
N MET A 163 15.19 -26.66 7.12
CA MET A 163 14.39 -25.88 6.18
C MET A 163 15.28 -24.87 5.46
N GLN A 164 14.99 -24.63 4.18
CA GLN A 164 15.66 -23.61 3.38
C GLN A 164 14.77 -22.39 3.25
N LEU A 165 15.35 -21.19 3.44
CA LEU A 165 14.69 -19.92 3.18
C LEU A 165 14.84 -19.56 1.70
N LEU A 166 13.72 -19.35 1.00
CA LEU A 166 13.70 -19.12 -0.44
C LEU A 166 14.12 -17.70 -0.84
N ALA A 167 14.02 -16.73 0.07
CA ALA A 167 14.48 -15.36 -0.17
C ALA A 167 14.89 -14.69 1.14
N VAL A 168 15.89 -13.81 1.04
CA VAL A 168 16.35 -13.02 2.18
C VAL A 168 15.32 -11.92 2.48
N PRO A 169 14.84 -11.77 3.73
CA PRO A 169 13.93 -10.71 4.10
C PRO A 169 14.59 -9.34 4.00
N PHE A 170 13.85 -8.36 3.50
CA PHE A 170 14.33 -6.98 3.30
C PHE A 170 13.40 -5.95 3.92
N VAL A 171 13.92 -4.75 4.14
CA VAL A 171 13.15 -3.58 4.59
C VAL A 171 12.59 -2.88 3.37
N PRO A 172 11.26 -2.74 3.22
CA PRO A 172 10.70 -1.93 2.14
C PRO A 172 11.02 -0.45 2.38
N THR A 173 11.30 0.28 1.30
CA THR A 173 11.35 1.74 1.33
C THR A 173 9.96 2.32 1.65
N HIS A 174 9.87 3.62 1.91
CA HIS A 174 8.58 4.23 2.19
C HIS A 174 7.61 4.14 1.01
N ALA A 175 8.08 4.39 -0.22
CA ALA A 175 7.24 4.26 -1.42
C ALA A 175 6.75 2.83 -1.63
N GLU A 176 7.62 1.85 -1.45
CA GLU A 176 7.25 0.42 -1.48
C GLU A 176 6.24 0.07 -0.38
N TYR A 177 6.40 0.64 0.82
CA TYR A 177 5.43 0.45 1.91
C TYR A 177 4.06 1.05 1.58
N ILE A 178 4.02 2.24 0.96
CA ILE A 178 2.75 2.83 0.48
C ILE A 178 2.10 1.89 -0.54
N TYR A 179 2.86 1.35 -1.49
CA TYR A 179 2.35 0.33 -2.41
C TYR A 179 1.81 -0.91 -1.65
N LEU A 180 2.60 -1.47 -0.72
CA LEU A 180 2.20 -2.65 0.06
C LEU A 180 0.97 -2.40 0.95
N SER A 181 0.72 -1.18 1.37
CA SER A 181 -0.46 -0.81 2.17
C SER A 181 -1.70 -0.48 1.32
N GLY A 182 -1.52 -0.18 0.03
CA GLY A 182 -2.62 0.17 -0.89
C GLY A 182 -3.53 -1.01 -1.18
N ARG A 183 -4.82 -0.73 -1.38
CA ARG A 183 -5.82 -1.67 -1.89
C ARG A 183 -6.40 -1.09 -3.18
N ARG A 184 -6.59 -1.89 -4.23
CA ARG A 184 -7.14 -1.40 -5.52
C ARG A 184 -6.41 -0.15 -6.02
N ILE A 185 -5.10 -0.27 -6.22
CA ILE A 185 -4.26 0.80 -6.75
C ILE A 185 -4.60 0.98 -8.23
N LEU A 186 -4.90 2.20 -8.65
CA LEU A 186 -5.20 2.56 -10.04
C LEU A 186 -3.90 2.61 -10.87
N ALA A 187 -4.04 2.55 -12.20
CA ALA A 187 -2.88 2.51 -13.10
C ALA A 187 -1.98 3.75 -12.94
N ASP A 188 -2.56 4.93 -12.89
CA ASP A 188 -1.85 6.20 -12.70
C ASP A 188 -1.17 6.31 -11.33
N GLN A 189 -1.83 5.82 -10.27
CA GLN A 189 -1.24 5.72 -8.94
C GLN A 189 -0.09 4.70 -8.90
N MET A 190 -0.22 3.59 -9.62
CA MET A 190 0.82 2.58 -9.73
C MET A 190 2.04 3.13 -10.45
N GLU A 191 1.85 3.77 -11.60
CA GLU A 191 2.91 4.41 -12.37
C GLU A 191 3.66 5.44 -11.51
N PHE A 192 2.90 6.28 -10.80
CA PHE A 192 3.47 7.27 -9.88
C PHE A 192 4.31 6.61 -8.78
N LEU A 193 3.81 5.56 -8.13
CA LEU A 193 4.55 4.86 -7.07
C LEU A 193 5.79 4.15 -7.59
N LEU A 194 5.72 3.52 -8.75
CA LEU A 194 6.86 2.82 -9.38
C LEU A 194 8.02 3.78 -9.69
N ALA A 195 7.73 5.02 -10.09
CA ALA A 195 8.76 6.04 -10.30
C ALA A 195 9.56 6.38 -9.02
N HIS A 196 9.01 6.05 -7.84
CA HIS A 196 9.65 6.28 -6.54
C HIS A 196 10.34 5.03 -5.96
N PHE A 197 10.26 3.89 -6.66
CA PHE A 197 10.93 2.67 -6.20
C PHE A 197 12.43 2.73 -6.50
N PRO A 198 13.25 2.11 -5.66
CA PRO A 198 14.67 1.93 -5.98
C PRO A 198 14.84 1.13 -7.29
N ARG A 199 15.87 1.45 -8.07
CA ARG A 199 16.16 0.72 -9.33
C ARG A 199 16.39 -0.78 -9.13
N ASN A 200 16.91 -1.17 -7.96
CA ASN A 200 17.16 -2.56 -7.55
C ASN A 200 16.03 -3.14 -6.68
N SER A 201 14.85 -2.56 -6.71
CA SER A 201 13.71 -3.02 -5.93
C SER A 201 13.29 -4.43 -6.34
N LEU A 202 13.22 -5.35 -5.36
CA LEU A 202 12.69 -6.70 -5.57
C LEU A 202 11.19 -6.68 -5.90
N LEU A 203 10.45 -5.70 -5.38
CA LEU A 203 9.03 -5.52 -5.71
C LEU A 203 8.86 -5.04 -7.15
N HIS A 204 9.70 -4.12 -7.62
CA HIS A 204 9.70 -3.64 -9.00
C HIS A 204 9.95 -4.79 -9.99
N SER A 205 10.97 -5.60 -9.73
CA SER A 205 11.28 -6.77 -10.57
C SER A 205 10.13 -7.77 -10.65
N ARG A 206 9.41 -7.99 -9.55
CA ARG A 206 8.25 -8.89 -9.52
C ARG A 206 7.05 -8.36 -10.30
N LEU A 207 6.79 -7.05 -10.23
CA LEU A 207 5.68 -6.42 -10.96
C LEU A 207 5.91 -6.51 -12.47
N ASN A 208 7.12 -6.25 -12.93
CA ASN A 208 7.47 -6.37 -14.35
C ASN A 208 7.43 -7.83 -14.85
N ALA A 209 7.70 -8.82 -14.00
CA ALA A 209 7.63 -10.24 -14.35
C ALA A 209 6.18 -10.77 -14.39
N GLY A 210 5.26 -10.14 -13.65
CA GLY A 210 3.84 -10.56 -13.58
C GLY A 210 3.05 -10.22 -14.84
N ASP A 211 3.41 -9.18 -15.57
CA ASP A 211 2.75 -8.78 -16.82
C ASP A 211 3.04 -9.71 -18.00
N GLY A 212 4.02 -10.62 -17.87
CA GLY A 212 4.44 -11.56 -18.90
C GLY A 212 3.80 -12.96 -18.84
N ASN A 213 3.02 -13.29 -17.82
CA ASN A 213 2.53 -14.65 -17.62
C ASN A 213 0.99 -14.74 -17.70
N SER A 214 0.46 -14.62 -18.93
CA SER A 214 -0.90 -15.03 -19.26
C SER A 214 -1.02 -16.55 -19.10
N HIS A 215 -1.84 -16.97 -18.16
CA HIS A 215 -2.35 -18.29 -17.82
C HIS A 215 -2.15 -19.40 -18.88
N PRO A 216 -1.57 -20.55 -18.52
CA PRO A 216 -1.90 -21.79 -19.22
C PRO A 216 -3.22 -22.32 -18.65
N GLN A 217 -4.23 -22.38 -19.52
CA GLN A 217 -5.50 -23.08 -19.27
C GLN A 217 -5.18 -24.52 -18.87
N ARG A 218 -5.54 -24.90 -17.64
CA ARG A 218 -5.62 -26.31 -17.28
C ARG A 218 -6.89 -26.91 -17.94
N ARG A 219 -6.68 -27.87 -18.81
CA ARG A 219 -7.70 -28.80 -19.26
C ARG A 219 -8.06 -29.80 -18.15
#